data_9416377f0bd3d41619b21ed32e2528fd
#
_entry.id   9416377f0bd3d41619b21ed32e2528fd
#
_cell.length_a   1.000
_cell.length_b   1.000
_cell.length_c   1.000
_cell.angle_alpha   90.00
_cell.angle_beta   90.00
_cell.angle_gamma   90.00
#
_symmetry.space_group_name_H-M   'P 1'
#
loop_
_entity.id
_entity.type
_entity.pdbx_description
1 polymer ?
#
loop_
_entity_poly.entity_id
_entity_poly.type
_entity_poly.pdbx_seq_one_letter_code
_entity_poly.pdbx_strand_id
1 'polypeptide(L)'
;DMCGAASVLGATKAVIEAALPINLLTIVAAAENMPSGRATRPGDIVQTCSGKTVEILNTDAEGRLVLCDALTHALTFKPKAIVDVATLTGACIVALGSHASGLYANNDELANELLAAGENANDRSWRMPLWDDYQTSLNSNFADMANIGGREAGSVTAACFLSRFVEDVS
;
A
#
# COMPACT_ATOMS: atom_id res chain seq x y z
N ASP A 1 -11.38 -7.63 3.04
CA ASP A 1 -10.05 -6.96 3.16
C ASP A 1 -10.14 -5.62 3.90
N MET A 2 -10.89 -5.61 5.01
CA MET A 2 -11.14 -4.37 5.76
C MET A 2 -10.25 -4.20 7.01
N CYS A 3 -9.32 -5.13 7.29
CA CYS A 3 -8.52 -5.07 8.51
C CYS A 3 -7.57 -3.86 8.53
N GLY A 4 -7.01 -3.46 7.40
CA GLY A 4 -6.19 -2.24 7.31
C GLY A 4 -7.00 -0.99 7.70
N ALA A 5 -8.20 -0.84 7.15
CA ALA A 5 -9.12 0.25 7.50
C ALA A 5 -9.49 0.24 9.00
N ALA A 6 -9.78 -0.94 9.56
CA ALA A 6 -10.08 -1.09 10.97
C ALA A 6 -8.87 -0.68 11.84
N SER A 7 -7.65 -1.05 11.44
CA SER A 7 -6.41 -0.71 12.15
C SER A 7 -6.16 0.80 12.17
N VAL A 8 -6.27 1.49 11.03
CA VAL A 8 -6.04 2.94 10.99
C VAL A 8 -7.13 3.73 11.73
N LEU A 9 -8.38 3.25 11.72
CA LEU A 9 -9.45 3.85 12.53
C LEU A 9 -9.23 3.62 14.02
N GLY A 10 -8.76 2.42 14.41
CA GLY A 10 -8.38 2.11 15.78
C GLY A 10 -7.21 2.98 16.28
N ALA A 11 -6.17 3.15 15.44
CA ALA A 11 -5.05 4.03 15.73
C ALA A 11 -5.50 5.50 15.88
N THR A 12 -6.40 5.96 15.00
CA THR A 12 -6.98 7.31 15.10
C THR A 12 -7.69 7.51 16.42
N LYS A 13 -8.52 6.54 16.83
CA LYS A 13 -9.20 6.58 18.12
C LYS A 13 -8.21 6.66 19.28
N ALA A 14 -7.16 5.83 19.26
CA ALA A 14 -6.13 5.80 20.30
C ALA A 14 -5.38 7.14 20.40
N VAL A 15 -5.04 7.77 19.27
CA VAL A 15 -4.40 9.09 19.22
C VAL A 15 -5.30 10.16 19.87
N ILE A 16 -6.60 10.14 19.57
CA ILE A 16 -7.58 11.08 20.15
C ILE A 16 -7.71 10.87 21.66
N GLU A 17 -7.89 9.63 22.11
CA GLU A 17 -8.05 9.28 23.52
C GLU A 17 -6.80 9.60 24.36
N ALA A 18 -5.62 9.42 23.77
CA ALA A 18 -4.34 9.78 24.38
C ALA A 18 -4.03 11.29 24.31
N ALA A 19 -4.87 12.09 23.65
CA ALA A 19 -4.69 13.52 23.44
C ALA A 19 -3.29 13.88 22.92
N LEU A 20 -2.77 13.09 21.97
CA LEU A 20 -1.45 13.32 21.39
C LEU A 20 -1.41 14.63 20.60
N PRO A 21 -0.38 15.48 20.77
CA PRO A 21 -0.29 16.78 20.11
C PRO A 21 0.23 16.66 18.67
N ILE A 22 -0.50 15.90 17.83
CA ILE A 22 -0.15 15.67 16.42
C ILE A 22 -1.33 16.02 15.50
N ASN A 23 -1.03 16.40 14.29
CA ASN A 23 -2.02 16.51 13.22
C ASN A 23 -2.09 15.15 12.52
N LEU A 24 -3.19 14.45 12.64
CA LEU A 24 -3.42 13.15 12.03
C LEU A 24 -4.49 13.27 10.95
N LEU A 25 -4.17 12.80 9.75
CA LEU A 25 -5.12 12.58 8.68
C LEU A 25 -5.30 11.07 8.49
N THR A 26 -6.52 10.59 8.57
CA THR A 26 -6.85 9.18 8.30
C THR A 26 -7.68 9.08 7.03
N ILE A 27 -7.23 8.28 6.08
CA ILE A 27 -7.93 8.02 4.82
C ILE A 27 -8.23 6.53 4.75
N VAL A 28 -9.48 6.19 4.42
CA VAL A 28 -9.89 4.81 4.16
C VAL A 28 -10.33 4.70 2.70
N ALA A 29 -9.56 3.95 1.91
CA ALA A 29 -9.88 3.64 0.53
C ALA A 29 -10.85 2.43 0.51
N ALA A 30 -12.16 2.71 0.46
CA ALA A 30 -13.20 1.68 0.45
C ALA A 30 -13.91 1.65 -0.89
N ALA A 31 -13.77 0.55 -1.63
CA ALA A 31 -14.40 0.34 -2.92
C ALA A 31 -14.86 -1.11 -3.06
N GLU A 32 -15.97 -1.31 -3.78
CA GLU A 32 -16.43 -2.65 -4.13
C GLU A 32 -15.67 -3.17 -5.35
N ASN A 33 -15.32 -4.47 -5.34
CA ASN A 33 -14.76 -5.19 -6.47
C ASN A 33 -15.63 -6.43 -6.74
N MET A 34 -16.70 -6.25 -7.51
CA MET A 34 -17.72 -7.28 -7.73
C MET A 34 -17.85 -7.63 -9.22
N PRO A 35 -18.09 -8.91 -9.55
CA PRO A 35 -18.37 -9.33 -10.92
C PRO A 35 -19.61 -8.62 -11.48
N SER A 36 -19.47 -8.02 -12.65
CA SER A 36 -20.60 -7.43 -13.37
C SER A 36 -20.27 -7.27 -14.85
N GLY A 37 -21.29 -6.97 -15.66
CA GLY A 37 -21.09 -6.67 -17.08
C GLY A 37 -20.32 -5.36 -17.35
N ARG A 38 -20.12 -4.53 -16.33
CA ARG A 38 -19.37 -3.27 -16.39
C ARG A 38 -18.09 -3.28 -15.52
N ALA A 39 -17.78 -4.41 -14.88
CA ALA A 39 -16.58 -4.55 -14.07
C ALA A 39 -15.32 -4.42 -14.93
N THR A 40 -14.25 -3.94 -14.33
CA THR A 40 -12.90 -3.92 -14.90
C THR A 40 -12.49 -5.33 -15.32
N ARG A 41 -11.78 -5.45 -16.45
CA ARG A 41 -11.34 -6.72 -17.02
C ARG A 41 -9.82 -6.74 -17.21
N PRO A 42 -9.19 -7.92 -17.21
CA PRO A 42 -7.81 -8.03 -17.64
C PRO A 42 -7.61 -7.46 -19.05
N GLY A 43 -6.60 -6.62 -19.22
CA GLY A 43 -6.33 -5.88 -20.44
C GLY A 43 -6.91 -4.46 -20.48
N ASP A 44 -7.77 -4.09 -19.53
CA ASP A 44 -8.21 -2.70 -19.39
C ASP A 44 -7.04 -1.82 -18.93
N ILE A 45 -7.03 -0.57 -19.38
CA ILE A 45 -6.09 0.45 -18.93
C ILE A 45 -6.88 1.52 -18.19
N VAL A 46 -6.49 1.79 -16.96
CA VAL A 46 -7.11 2.82 -16.11
C VAL A 46 -6.14 3.97 -15.87
N GLN A 47 -6.66 5.17 -15.70
CA GLN A 47 -5.89 6.34 -15.29
C GLN A 47 -6.12 6.59 -13.80
N THR A 48 -5.04 6.74 -13.06
CA THR A 48 -5.05 7.05 -11.62
C THR A 48 -5.22 8.55 -11.37
N CYS A 49 -5.51 8.93 -10.13
CA CYS A 49 -5.58 10.34 -9.70
C CYS A 49 -4.27 11.10 -9.93
N SER A 50 -3.13 10.43 -9.96
CA SER A 50 -1.84 11.04 -10.28
C SER A 50 -1.64 11.32 -11.77
N GLY A 51 -2.54 10.83 -12.62
CA GLY A 51 -2.44 10.89 -14.08
C GLY A 51 -1.69 9.72 -14.71
N LYS A 52 -1.00 8.89 -13.93
CA LYS A 52 -0.33 7.68 -14.42
C LYS A 52 -1.36 6.66 -14.89
N THR A 53 -1.01 5.91 -15.94
CA THR A 53 -1.86 4.84 -16.49
C THR A 53 -1.41 3.48 -15.99
N VAL A 54 -2.37 2.59 -15.74
CA VAL A 54 -2.11 1.24 -15.22
C VAL A 54 -2.83 0.22 -16.09
N GLU A 55 -2.10 -0.76 -16.60
CA GLU A 55 -2.65 -1.93 -17.26
C GLU A 55 -3.10 -2.95 -16.21
N ILE A 56 -4.36 -3.35 -16.30
CA ILE A 56 -4.95 -4.34 -15.39
C ILE A 56 -4.67 -5.74 -15.94
N LEU A 57 -3.75 -6.46 -15.32
CA LEU A 57 -3.45 -7.85 -15.66
C LEU A 57 -4.21 -8.84 -14.77
N ASN A 58 -4.52 -8.42 -13.53
CA ASN A 58 -5.29 -9.20 -12.57
C ASN A 58 -6.28 -8.30 -11.82
N THR A 59 -7.57 -8.59 -11.94
CA THR A 59 -8.63 -7.82 -11.28
C THR A 59 -8.73 -8.07 -9.76
N ASP A 60 -8.10 -9.12 -9.25
CA ASP A 60 -7.94 -9.41 -7.81
C ASP A 60 -6.73 -8.66 -7.19
N ALA A 61 -6.11 -7.77 -7.94
CA ALA A 61 -5.10 -6.82 -7.47
C ALA A 61 -5.64 -5.38 -7.53
N GLU A 62 -6.87 -5.18 -7.12
CA GLU A 62 -7.59 -3.90 -7.11
C GLU A 62 -7.21 -3.02 -5.92
N GLY A 63 -6.85 -3.62 -4.78
CA GLY A 63 -6.56 -2.91 -3.55
C GLY A 63 -5.44 -1.87 -3.73
N ARG A 64 -4.39 -2.19 -4.45
CA ARG A 64 -3.32 -1.25 -4.76
C ARG A 64 -3.76 -0.12 -5.69
N LEU A 65 -4.79 -0.31 -6.50
CA LEU A 65 -5.34 0.72 -7.38
C LEU A 65 -6.11 1.78 -6.58
N VAL A 66 -6.93 1.36 -5.62
CA VAL A 66 -7.63 2.32 -4.75
C VAL A 66 -6.67 2.98 -3.76
N LEU A 67 -5.64 2.26 -3.29
CA LEU A 67 -4.61 2.81 -2.39
C LEU A 67 -3.74 3.85 -3.10
N CYS A 68 -3.34 3.65 -4.35
CA CYS A 68 -2.51 4.63 -5.05
C CYS A 68 -3.23 5.97 -5.22
N ASP A 69 -4.54 5.97 -5.40
CA ASP A 69 -5.35 7.19 -5.46
C ASP A 69 -5.50 7.84 -4.07
N ALA A 70 -5.68 7.04 -3.02
CA ALA A 70 -5.70 7.52 -1.64
C ALA A 70 -4.35 8.15 -1.23
N LEU A 71 -3.22 7.53 -1.61
CA LEU A 71 -1.87 8.06 -1.38
C LEU A 71 -1.66 9.38 -2.15
N THR A 72 -2.03 9.42 -3.43
CA THR A 72 -1.97 10.63 -4.24
C THR A 72 -2.80 11.76 -3.61
N HIS A 73 -4.00 11.44 -3.12
CA HIS A 73 -4.84 12.42 -2.41
C HIS A 73 -4.19 12.88 -1.10
N ALA A 74 -3.56 11.97 -0.34
CA ALA A 74 -2.87 12.31 0.90
C ALA A 74 -1.77 13.36 0.70
N LEU A 75 -1.04 13.31 -0.42
CA LEU A 75 0.02 14.28 -0.74
C LEU A 75 -0.49 15.73 -0.85
N THR A 76 -1.76 15.94 -1.19
CA THR A 76 -2.34 17.30 -1.26
C THR A 76 -2.33 18.01 0.10
N PHE A 77 -2.29 17.27 1.20
CA PHE A 77 -2.20 17.78 2.58
C PHE A 77 -0.75 18.03 3.03
N LYS A 78 0.25 17.73 2.20
CA LYS A 78 1.68 17.87 2.50
C LYS A 78 2.06 17.20 3.83
N PRO A 79 1.80 15.90 3.99
CA PRO A 79 2.11 15.20 5.22
C PRO A 79 3.64 15.12 5.43
N LYS A 80 4.07 15.02 6.69
CA LYS A 80 5.47 14.78 7.03
C LYS A 80 5.86 13.32 6.78
N ALA A 81 4.93 12.39 7.01
CA ALA A 81 5.07 10.95 6.77
C ALA A 81 3.71 10.35 6.42
N ILE A 82 3.73 9.24 5.69
CA ILE A 82 2.53 8.45 5.36
C ILE A 82 2.80 7.01 5.81
N VAL A 83 1.84 6.43 6.53
CA VAL A 83 1.85 5.00 6.87
C VAL A 83 0.61 4.37 6.28
N ASP A 84 0.79 3.45 5.36
CA ASP A 84 -0.27 2.67 4.73
C ASP A 84 -0.37 1.29 5.40
N VAL A 85 -1.58 0.89 5.74
CA VAL A 85 -1.86 -0.41 6.39
C VAL A 85 -2.90 -1.15 5.56
N ALA A 86 -2.49 -2.26 4.95
CA ALA A 86 -3.36 -3.01 4.06
C ALA A 86 -3.15 -4.53 4.17
N THR A 87 -4.23 -5.28 4.05
CA THR A 87 -4.20 -6.73 3.81
C THR A 87 -4.02 -7.00 2.32
N LEU A 88 -2.87 -6.58 1.77
CA LEU A 88 -2.72 -6.35 0.34
C LEU A 88 -2.41 -7.61 -0.48
N THR A 89 -1.62 -8.55 0.09
CA THR A 89 -1.16 -9.70 -0.69
C THR A 89 -1.10 -10.99 0.11
N GLY A 90 -1.64 -12.07 -0.44
CA GLY A 90 -1.40 -13.42 0.10
C GLY A 90 0.08 -13.83 0.06
N ALA A 91 0.88 -13.24 -0.83
CA ALA A 91 2.32 -13.48 -0.90
C ALA A 91 3.05 -13.09 0.41
N CYS A 92 2.59 -12.07 1.11
CA CYS A 92 3.13 -11.69 2.43
C CYS A 92 2.90 -12.80 3.46
N ILE A 93 1.72 -13.40 3.48
CA ILE A 93 1.39 -14.53 4.36
C ILE A 93 2.28 -15.73 4.04
N VAL A 94 2.52 -16.02 2.76
CA VAL A 94 3.41 -17.11 2.34
C VAL A 94 4.86 -16.87 2.81
N ALA A 95 5.31 -15.61 2.79
CA ALA A 95 6.67 -15.25 3.21
C ALA A 95 6.87 -15.24 4.73
N LEU A 96 5.92 -14.68 5.49
CA LEU A 96 6.08 -14.36 6.92
C LEU A 96 5.15 -15.13 7.85
N GLY A 97 4.18 -15.86 7.30
CA GLY A 97 3.16 -16.54 8.10
C GLY A 97 2.21 -15.54 8.78
N SER A 98 1.78 -15.89 10.00
CA SER A 98 0.78 -15.13 10.76
C SER A 98 1.35 -14.37 11.98
N HIS A 99 2.68 -14.26 12.09
CA HIS A 99 3.31 -13.72 13.30
C HIS A 99 3.99 -12.37 13.12
N ALA A 100 4.13 -11.90 11.88
CA ALA A 100 4.74 -10.61 11.59
C ALA A 100 4.10 -10.00 10.34
N SER A 101 3.96 -8.69 10.34
CA SER A 101 3.57 -7.91 9.18
C SER A 101 4.78 -7.64 8.29
N GLY A 102 4.59 -7.53 6.97
CA GLY A 102 5.63 -7.09 6.06
C GLY A 102 5.74 -5.56 6.08
N LEU A 103 6.90 -5.02 6.42
CA LEU A 103 7.17 -3.58 6.41
C LEU A 103 8.01 -3.21 5.20
N TYR A 104 7.49 -2.34 4.35
CA TYR A 104 8.17 -1.75 3.20
C TYR A 104 8.28 -0.24 3.44
N ALA A 105 9.42 0.37 3.17
CA ALA A 105 9.58 1.79 3.38
C ALA A 105 10.65 2.38 2.46
N ASN A 106 10.44 3.60 2.03
CA ASN A 106 11.38 4.45 1.31
C ASN A 106 12.25 5.31 2.24
N ASN A 107 12.00 5.26 3.55
CA ASN A 107 12.74 5.98 4.60
C ASN A 107 13.15 5.02 5.71
N ASP A 108 14.47 4.89 5.95
CA ASP A 108 15.02 3.95 6.92
C ASP A 108 14.79 4.38 8.38
N GLU A 109 14.78 5.68 8.65
CA GLU A 109 14.52 6.21 9.99
C GLU A 109 13.10 5.87 10.44
N LEU A 110 12.11 6.22 9.60
CA LEU A 110 10.70 5.89 9.87
C LEU A 110 10.49 4.37 9.99
N ALA A 111 11.14 3.58 9.13
CA ALA A 111 11.05 2.12 9.22
C ALA A 111 11.57 1.58 10.55
N ASN A 112 12.72 2.07 11.02
CA ASN A 112 13.30 1.64 12.28
C ASN A 112 12.42 2.06 13.48
N GLU A 113 11.81 3.25 13.44
CA GLU A 113 10.85 3.70 14.45
C GLU A 113 9.62 2.79 14.50
N LEU A 114 9.06 2.41 13.33
CA LEU A 114 7.92 1.50 13.24
C LEU A 114 8.25 0.09 13.73
N LEU A 115 9.44 -0.44 13.39
CA LEU A 115 9.90 -1.74 13.90
C LEU A 115 10.02 -1.72 15.43
N ALA A 116 10.64 -0.70 15.99
CA ALA A 116 10.78 -0.56 17.44
C ALA A 116 9.42 -0.40 18.14
N ALA A 117 8.51 0.37 17.56
CA ALA A 117 7.15 0.51 18.08
C ALA A 117 6.38 -0.81 18.04
N GLY A 118 6.51 -1.58 16.95
CA GLY A 118 5.91 -2.90 16.80
C GLY A 118 6.40 -3.91 17.83
N GLU A 119 7.70 -3.94 18.11
CA GLU A 119 8.27 -4.78 19.19
C GLU A 119 7.70 -4.39 20.56
N ASN A 120 7.63 -3.09 20.87
CA ASN A 120 7.11 -2.59 22.14
C ASN A 120 5.61 -2.90 22.31
N ALA A 121 4.84 -2.87 21.23
CA ALA A 121 3.41 -3.15 21.23
C ALA A 121 3.07 -4.64 21.08
N ASN A 122 4.07 -5.52 20.88
CA ASN A 122 3.91 -6.92 20.51
C ASN A 122 3.09 -7.10 19.22
N ASP A 123 3.23 -6.14 18.30
CA ASP A 123 2.69 -6.15 16.93
C ASP A 123 3.85 -6.05 15.94
N ARG A 124 4.58 -7.15 15.80
CA ARG A 124 5.87 -7.21 15.13
C ARG A 124 5.75 -7.10 13.63
N SER A 125 6.71 -6.41 13.03
CA SER A 125 6.89 -6.34 11.58
C SER A 125 8.28 -6.84 11.18
N TRP A 126 8.42 -7.27 9.94
CA TRP A 126 9.70 -7.63 9.34
C TRP A 126 9.99 -6.74 8.14
N ARG A 127 11.18 -6.12 8.12
CA ARG A 127 11.61 -5.26 7.01
C ARG A 127 11.82 -6.10 5.76
N MET A 128 11.07 -5.75 4.71
CA MET A 128 11.13 -6.36 3.39
C MET A 128 11.86 -5.42 2.41
N PRO A 129 12.48 -5.94 1.34
CA PRO A 129 13.19 -5.11 0.38
C PRO A 129 12.23 -4.24 -0.44
N LEU A 130 12.69 -3.04 -0.79
CA LEU A 130 12.03 -2.14 -1.74
C LEU A 130 13.08 -1.60 -2.73
N TRP A 131 13.76 -2.52 -3.45
CA TRP A 131 14.87 -2.18 -4.33
C TRP A 131 14.39 -1.93 -5.76
N ASP A 132 15.12 -1.10 -6.48
CA ASP A 132 14.80 -0.74 -7.87
C ASP A 132 14.80 -1.94 -8.81
N ASP A 133 15.56 -2.99 -8.49
CA ASP A 133 15.58 -4.24 -9.25
C ASP A 133 14.17 -4.83 -9.46
N TYR A 134 13.29 -4.71 -8.47
CA TYR A 134 11.92 -5.22 -8.54
C TYR A 134 10.97 -4.35 -9.35
N GLN A 135 11.33 -3.08 -9.59
CA GLN A 135 10.48 -2.14 -10.34
C GLN A 135 10.24 -2.58 -11.79
N THR A 136 11.22 -3.26 -12.40
CA THR A 136 11.13 -3.73 -13.78
C THR A 136 10.01 -4.74 -13.99
N SER A 137 9.63 -5.49 -12.95
CA SER A 137 8.53 -6.46 -12.99
C SER A 137 7.16 -5.82 -13.25
N LEU A 138 7.05 -4.51 -13.02
CA LEU A 138 5.81 -3.74 -13.22
C LEU A 138 5.73 -3.08 -14.60
N ASN A 139 6.70 -3.30 -15.48
CA ASN A 139 6.69 -2.69 -16.81
C ASN A 139 5.51 -3.19 -17.64
N SER A 140 4.83 -2.29 -18.32
CA SER A 140 3.78 -2.58 -19.29
C SER A 140 4.20 -2.08 -20.69
N ASN A 141 3.73 -2.75 -21.73
CA ASN A 141 3.90 -2.28 -23.09
C ASN A 141 2.81 -1.28 -23.52
N PHE A 142 1.76 -1.12 -22.72
CA PHE A 142 0.54 -0.39 -23.10
C PHE A 142 0.19 0.75 -22.13
N ALA A 143 0.81 0.79 -20.96
CA ALA A 143 0.58 1.79 -19.91
C ALA A 143 1.90 2.15 -19.23
N ASP A 144 1.88 3.13 -18.32
CA ASP A 144 3.07 3.48 -17.53
C ASP A 144 3.53 2.33 -16.63
N MET A 145 2.60 1.48 -16.22
CA MET A 145 2.89 0.27 -15.44
C MET A 145 1.74 -0.75 -15.49
N ALA A 146 2.04 -2.00 -15.10
CA ALA A 146 1.04 -3.02 -14.83
C ALA A 146 0.66 -3.04 -13.34
N ASN A 147 -0.56 -3.52 -13.04
CA ASN A 147 -1.01 -3.63 -11.64
C ASN A 147 -0.39 -4.80 -10.88
N ILE A 148 0.26 -5.76 -11.56
CA ILE A 148 1.00 -6.87 -10.94
C ILE A 148 2.36 -7.07 -11.61
N GLY A 149 3.33 -7.55 -10.83
CA GLY A 149 4.69 -7.89 -11.31
C GLY A 149 4.92 -9.40 -11.49
N GLY A 150 3.85 -10.18 -11.69
CA GLY A 150 3.94 -11.63 -11.76
C GLY A 150 3.78 -12.33 -10.41
N ARG A 151 4.10 -13.64 -10.37
CA ARG A 151 3.90 -14.47 -9.18
C ARG A 151 5.02 -14.29 -8.14
N GLU A 152 6.25 -14.10 -8.60
CA GLU A 152 7.42 -14.00 -7.74
C GLU A 152 7.46 -12.65 -7.03
N ALA A 153 7.93 -12.64 -5.78
CA ALA A 153 8.04 -11.43 -4.97
C ALA A 153 6.75 -10.58 -4.91
N GLY A 154 5.57 -11.22 -4.94
CA GLY A 154 4.29 -10.53 -5.12
C GLY A 154 3.98 -9.45 -4.08
N SER A 155 4.46 -9.60 -2.84
CA SER A 155 4.32 -8.56 -1.80
C SER A 155 5.30 -7.40 -2.02
N VAL A 156 6.50 -7.68 -2.52
CA VAL A 156 7.52 -6.67 -2.85
C VAL A 156 7.07 -5.84 -4.05
N THR A 157 6.61 -6.50 -5.13
CA THR A 157 6.13 -5.79 -6.32
C THR A 157 4.87 -4.96 -6.04
N ALA A 158 4.02 -5.40 -5.10
CA ALA A 158 2.89 -4.59 -4.63
C ALA A 158 3.37 -3.30 -3.92
N ALA A 159 4.37 -3.39 -3.06
CA ALA A 159 4.98 -2.23 -2.42
C ALA A 159 5.69 -1.33 -3.44
N CYS A 160 6.41 -1.91 -4.42
CA CYS A 160 7.01 -1.17 -5.53
C CYS A 160 5.97 -0.42 -6.36
N PHE A 161 4.79 -0.99 -6.58
CA PHE A 161 3.70 -0.30 -7.25
C PHE A 161 3.29 0.96 -6.46
N LEU A 162 3.03 0.82 -5.16
CA LEU A 162 2.59 1.94 -4.31
C LEU A 162 3.69 3.01 -4.15
N SER A 163 4.96 2.62 -4.09
CA SER A 163 6.08 3.56 -3.94
C SER A 163 6.15 4.58 -5.07
N ARG A 164 5.69 4.24 -6.28
CA ARG A 164 5.63 5.15 -7.44
C ARG A 164 4.66 6.33 -7.25
N PHE A 165 3.85 6.33 -6.20
CA PHE A 165 2.85 7.37 -5.91
C PHE A 165 3.21 8.22 -4.70
N VAL A 166 4.34 7.96 -4.04
CA VAL A 166 4.81 8.66 -2.83
C VAL A 166 6.31 8.97 -2.88
N GLU A 167 6.86 9.22 -4.07
CA GLU A 167 8.31 9.41 -4.28
C GLU A 167 8.91 10.57 -3.44
N ASP A 168 8.10 11.58 -3.11
CA ASP A 168 8.54 12.81 -2.42
C ASP A 168 8.25 12.80 -0.90
N VAL A 169 7.74 11.72 -0.34
CA VAL A 169 7.33 11.63 1.08
C VAL A 169 7.77 10.31 1.70
N SER A 170 8.11 10.37 2.99
CA SER A 170 8.45 9.20 3.82
C SER A 170 7.23 8.38 4.21
#